data_d5461b88d83e8ad366b7639a049f6ef4
#
_entry.id   d5461b88d83e8ad366b7639a049f6ef4
#
_cell.length_a   1.000
_cell.length_b   1.000
_cell.length_c   1.000
_cell.angle_alpha   90.00
_cell.angle_beta   90.00
_cell.angle_gamma   90.00
#
_symmetry.space_group_name_H-M   'P 1'
#
loop_
_entity.id
_entity.type
_entity.pdbx_description
1 polymer ?
#
loop_
_entity_poly.entity_id
_entity_poly.type
_entity_poly.pdbx_seq_one_letter_code
_entity_poly.pdbx_strand_id
1 'polypeptide(L)'
;MMRKFRPKISAASVVGCLGSSILLTGCTIGAPTSTDDEESALGTSTVTITSSATAFDTSNPTRVLESTVEPEPVQTTTSATAQPNTDDIASQMQLAVDNAVSVYGGSAGIALSDGYTSVTAGDMTPYASWSTITVPIAIAALRNDPSQLANVTAAIQWSDNAAAETLWGSLGAPEEAGLVTEGVLAEGGVQVPVSTVVTREGFSSFGQTMWAASDQARFAANLACIPGSEPILQNMAQIEPSQSWGIGGLPQAQFKGGWGPEPNGSYSARQFGLTTDPATGQSRALAIIVRPGSGNFNDAQMMANALISEVQSVIPQSPPTSC
;
A
#
# COMPACT_ATOMS: atom_id res chain seq x y z
N MET A 1 -24.21 -61.57 26.84
CA MET A 1 -23.38 -62.39 25.92
C MET A 1 -22.38 -61.48 25.21
N MET A 2 -21.14 -61.42 25.72
CA MET A 2 -20.04 -60.59 25.23
C MET A 2 -19.30 -61.31 24.12
N ARG A 3 -19.08 -60.69 22.98
CA ARG A 3 -18.04 -61.11 22.00
C ARG A 3 -17.00 -59.96 21.80
N LYS A 4 -15.82 -60.26 22.32
CA LYS A 4 -14.61 -59.49 22.10
C LYS A 4 -14.09 -59.74 20.67
N PHE A 5 -13.84 -58.67 19.84
CA PHE A 5 -13.04 -58.79 18.66
C PHE A 5 -11.66 -58.19 18.95
N ARG A 6 -10.62 -58.95 18.69
CA ARG A 6 -9.20 -58.55 18.69
C ARG A 6 -8.80 -58.19 17.26
N PRO A 7 -8.02 -57.16 17.03
CA PRO A 7 -7.40 -56.94 15.72
C PRO A 7 -6.10 -57.73 15.58
N LYS A 8 -5.92 -58.33 14.41
CA LYS A 8 -4.68 -58.99 13.99
C LYS A 8 -3.65 -57.96 13.52
N ILE A 9 -2.46 -58.04 14.11
CA ILE A 9 -1.27 -57.35 13.65
C ILE A 9 -0.69 -58.20 12.50
N SER A 10 -0.49 -57.59 11.33
CA SER A 10 0.26 -58.17 10.21
C SER A 10 1.53 -57.42 10.02
N ALA A 11 2.65 -58.11 10.21
CA ALA A 11 3.99 -57.63 9.91
C ALA A 11 4.23 -57.75 8.39
N ALA A 12 4.74 -56.71 7.76
CA ALA A 12 5.29 -56.77 6.38
C ALA A 12 6.64 -56.08 6.32
N SER A 13 7.55 -56.89 6.04
CA SER A 13 8.90 -56.88 5.48
C SER A 13 9.52 -55.57 5.05
N VAL A 14 10.72 -55.34 5.58
CA VAL A 14 11.77 -54.45 5.08
C VAL A 14 12.36 -55.03 3.80
N VAL A 15 12.33 -54.26 2.72
CA VAL A 15 13.19 -54.48 1.54
C VAL A 15 14.08 -53.23 1.40
N GLY A 16 15.38 -53.46 1.61
CA GLY A 16 16.39 -52.45 1.32
C GLY A 16 16.61 -52.30 -0.18
N CYS A 17 16.85 -51.09 -0.65
CA CYS A 17 17.46 -50.84 -1.93
C CYS A 17 18.59 -49.85 -1.77
N LEU A 18 19.69 -50.27 -2.36
CA LEU A 18 21.02 -49.70 -2.41
C LEU A 18 21.11 -48.32 -3.04
N GLY A 19 22.16 -47.63 -2.65
CA GLY A 19 22.52 -46.28 -3.04
C GLY A 19 22.71 -46.04 -4.54
N SER A 20 22.53 -44.78 -4.87
CA SER A 20 23.13 -44.16 -6.05
C SER A 20 23.64 -42.78 -5.67
N SER A 21 24.94 -42.69 -5.64
CA SER A 21 25.71 -41.45 -5.49
C SER A 21 25.53 -40.60 -6.74
N ILE A 22 24.96 -39.41 -6.63
CA ILE A 22 24.98 -38.40 -7.70
C ILE A 22 26.09 -37.41 -7.37
N LEU A 23 27.09 -37.41 -8.26
CA LEU A 23 28.22 -36.48 -8.28
C LEU A 23 27.70 -35.08 -8.63
N LEU A 24 27.89 -34.13 -7.72
CA LEU A 24 27.76 -32.70 -7.99
C LEU A 24 29.03 -32.21 -8.68
N THR A 25 28.94 -31.96 -9.99
CA THR A 25 29.96 -31.20 -10.73
C THR A 25 29.69 -29.71 -10.49
N GLY A 26 30.53 -29.09 -9.67
CA GLY A 26 30.60 -27.66 -9.51
C GLY A 26 31.15 -26.97 -10.74
N CYS A 27 30.44 -26.04 -11.34
CA CYS A 27 30.97 -25.07 -12.29
C CYS A 27 31.53 -23.87 -11.51
N THR A 28 32.83 -23.79 -11.41
CA THR A 28 33.56 -22.57 -11.01
C THR A 28 33.60 -21.63 -12.21
N ILE A 29 32.94 -20.47 -12.12
CA ILE A 29 33.13 -19.38 -13.07
C ILE A 29 34.22 -18.49 -12.51
N GLY A 30 35.34 -18.41 -13.28
CA GLY A 30 36.53 -17.62 -12.94
C GLY A 30 36.25 -16.11 -13.01
N ALA A 31 36.85 -15.39 -12.11
CA ALA A 31 36.94 -13.95 -12.11
C ALA A 31 37.83 -13.43 -13.26
N PRO A 32 37.49 -12.32 -13.90
CA PRO A 32 38.46 -11.64 -14.76
C PRO A 32 39.38 -10.76 -13.94
N THR A 33 40.68 -10.94 -14.19
CA THR A 33 41.79 -10.12 -13.70
C THR A 33 41.71 -8.72 -14.32
N SER A 34 41.93 -7.73 -13.46
CA SER A 34 42.19 -6.34 -13.80
C SER A 34 43.55 -6.12 -14.46
N THR A 35 43.64 -5.33 -15.49
CA THR A 35 44.71 -4.38 -15.86
C THR A 35 44.08 -3.45 -16.90
N ASP A 36 44.06 -2.16 -16.74
CA ASP A 36 45.03 -1.13 -16.99
C ASP A 36 44.36 0.26 -16.77
N ASP A 37 45.21 1.13 -16.30
CA ASP A 37 45.02 2.56 -16.05
C ASP A 37 44.56 3.34 -17.26
N GLU A 38 43.57 4.28 -17.08
CA GLU A 38 43.62 5.58 -17.71
C GLU A 38 42.97 6.63 -16.80
N GLU A 39 43.80 7.54 -16.41
CA GLU A 39 43.57 8.80 -15.74
C GLU A 39 42.82 9.76 -16.69
N SER A 40 41.62 10.21 -16.34
CA SER A 40 40.96 11.31 -17.02
C SER A 40 40.39 12.32 -16.04
N ALA A 41 40.93 13.52 -16.20
CA ALA A 41 40.83 14.70 -15.39
C ALA A 41 39.39 15.14 -15.02
N LEU A 42 39.23 15.53 -13.74
CA LEU A 42 38.10 16.33 -13.25
C LEU A 42 38.11 17.73 -13.89
N GLY A 43 37.17 18.01 -14.74
CA GLY A 43 36.81 19.35 -15.20
C GLY A 43 35.91 20.03 -14.17
N THR A 44 36.51 20.91 -13.35
CA THR A 44 35.76 21.79 -12.45
C THR A 44 35.22 22.97 -13.26
N SER A 45 33.92 23.03 -13.52
CA SER A 45 33.24 24.19 -14.10
C SER A 45 32.90 25.18 -13.00
N THR A 46 33.67 26.26 -12.92
CA THR A 46 33.39 27.40 -12.05
C THR A 46 32.41 28.33 -12.76
N VAL A 47 31.20 28.47 -12.22
CA VAL A 47 30.24 29.49 -12.68
C VAL A 47 30.53 30.79 -11.95
N THR A 48 31.06 31.78 -12.68
CA THR A 48 31.28 33.13 -12.17
C THR A 48 29.99 33.95 -12.39
N ILE A 49 29.33 34.32 -11.29
CA ILE A 49 28.22 35.27 -11.34
C ILE A 49 28.78 36.68 -11.22
N THR A 50 28.74 37.44 -12.32
CA THR A 50 29.11 38.85 -12.33
C THR A 50 27.88 39.69 -12.00
N SER A 51 27.83 40.28 -10.81
CA SER A 51 26.83 41.29 -10.45
C SER A 51 27.33 42.66 -10.86
N SER A 52 26.68 43.29 -11.84
CA SER A 52 26.91 44.68 -12.21
C SER A 52 26.09 45.60 -11.33
N ALA A 53 26.73 46.33 -10.45
CA ALA A 53 26.12 47.42 -9.71
C ALA A 53 26.16 48.67 -10.59
N THR A 54 24.98 49.17 -10.98
CA THR A 54 24.84 50.52 -11.60
C THR A 54 24.62 51.55 -10.51
N ALA A 55 25.54 52.50 -10.46
CA ALA A 55 25.48 53.68 -9.58
C ALA A 55 24.38 54.63 -10.05
N PHE A 56 23.56 55.09 -9.11
CA PHE A 56 22.60 56.16 -9.34
C PHE A 56 23.28 57.52 -9.17
N ASP A 57 23.23 58.33 -10.24
CA ASP A 57 23.64 59.73 -10.21
C ASP A 57 22.48 60.60 -9.71
N THR A 58 22.74 61.39 -8.67
CA THR A 58 21.79 62.34 -8.07
C THR A 58 22.12 63.73 -8.54
N SER A 59 21.37 64.22 -9.55
CA SER A 59 21.22 65.68 -9.70
C SER A 59 20.18 66.02 -10.78
N ASN A 60 19.00 66.41 -10.45
CA ASN A 60 18.34 67.68 -10.77
C ASN A 60 16.83 67.65 -10.45
N PRO A 61 16.26 68.63 -9.72
CA PRO A 61 14.82 68.66 -9.46
C PRO A 61 14.13 69.50 -10.57
N THR A 62 13.34 68.80 -11.39
CA THR A 62 12.39 69.55 -12.27
C THR A 62 10.96 69.25 -11.76
N ARG A 63 10.33 70.34 -11.36
CA ARG A 63 8.94 70.46 -10.89
C ARG A 63 7.98 69.99 -11.99
N VAL A 64 7.19 68.96 -11.75
CA VAL A 64 6.07 68.58 -12.61
C VAL A 64 4.79 68.55 -11.78
N LEU A 65 3.79 69.15 -12.36
CA LEU A 65 2.44 69.38 -11.85
C LEU A 65 1.77 68.09 -11.44
N GLU A 66 1.18 68.14 -10.25
CA GLU A 66 0.32 67.13 -9.64
C GLU A 66 -0.96 66.98 -10.47
N SER A 67 -1.10 65.84 -11.11
CA SER A 67 -2.41 65.36 -11.62
C SER A 67 -2.80 64.21 -10.73
N THR A 68 -3.72 64.48 -9.80
CA THR A 68 -4.38 63.49 -8.98
C THR A 68 -5.28 62.62 -9.86
N VAL A 69 -4.76 61.48 -10.26
CA VAL A 69 -5.57 60.35 -10.70
C VAL A 69 -5.74 59.42 -9.53
N GLU A 70 -6.96 59.38 -8.99
CA GLU A 70 -7.41 58.45 -8.00
C GLU A 70 -7.25 57.01 -8.56
N PRO A 71 -6.51 56.10 -7.89
CA PRO A 71 -6.40 54.75 -8.41
C PRO A 71 -7.73 54.03 -8.19
N GLU A 72 -8.36 53.61 -9.28
CA GLU A 72 -9.47 52.64 -9.22
C GLU A 72 -9.05 51.41 -8.44
N PRO A 73 -9.93 50.84 -7.58
CA PRO A 73 -9.60 49.65 -6.84
C PRO A 73 -9.41 48.48 -7.82
N VAL A 74 -8.16 48.02 -7.92
CA VAL A 74 -7.84 46.75 -8.60
C VAL A 74 -8.63 45.67 -7.86
N GLN A 75 -9.70 45.20 -8.45
CA GLN A 75 -10.39 44.00 -8.01
C GLN A 75 -9.42 42.84 -8.25
N THR A 76 -8.72 42.46 -7.21
CA THR A 76 -8.01 41.20 -7.17
C THR A 76 -9.08 40.10 -7.16
N THR A 77 -9.44 39.62 -8.34
CA THR A 77 -10.20 38.37 -8.45
C THR A 77 -9.29 37.25 -7.94
N THR A 78 -9.36 36.99 -6.65
CA THR A 78 -8.88 35.74 -6.09
C THR A 78 -9.74 34.66 -6.75
N SER A 79 -9.20 33.99 -7.77
CA SER A 79 -9.77 32.74 -8.24
C SER A 79 -9.74 31.80 -7.06
N ALA A 80 -10.86 31.69 -6.36
CA ALA A 80 -11.08 30.60 -5.43
C ALA A 80 -10.89 29.32 -6.24
N THR A 81 -9.83 28.58 -5.98
CA THR A 81 -9.66 27.23 -6.50
C THR A 81 -10.89 26.47 -6.01
N ALA A 82 -11.81 26.17 -6.94
CA ALA A 82 -13.00 25.41 -6.60
C ALA A 82 -12.56 24.11 -5.94
N GLN A 83 -13.00 23.87 -4.70
CA GLN A 83 -12.77 22.58 -4.06
C GLN A 83 -13.37 21.50 -4.95
N PRO A 84 -12.70 20.36 -5.10
CA PRO A 84 -13.22 19.25 -5.88
C PRO A 84 -14.62 18.91 -5.38
N ASN A 85 -15.57 18.80 -6.29
CA ASN A 85 -16.92 18.38 -5.94
C ASN A 85 -16.90 16.88 -5.60
N THR A 86 -17.03 16.53 -4.33
CA THR A 86 -17.01 15.14 -3.85
C THR A 86 -18.09 14.29 -4.49
N ASP A 87 -19.23 14.89 -4.89
CA ASP A 87 -20.31 14.17 -5.56
C ASP A 87 -19.92 13.77 -7.00
N ASP A 88 -19.15 14.60 -7.69
CA ASP A 88 -18.64 14.28 -9.03
C ASP A 88 -17.58 13.16 -8.94
N ILE A 89 -16.71 13.19 -7.92
CA ILE A 89 -15.73 12.14 -7.65
C ILE A 89 -16.46 10.82 -7.36
N ALA A 90 -17.43 10.82 -6.46
CA ALA A 90 -18.22 9.63 -6.12
C ALA A 90 -18.94 9.04 -7.34
N SER A 91 -19.53 9.89 -8.19
CA SER A 91 -20.21 9.46 -9.40
C SER A 91 -19.28 8.80 -10.41
N GLN A 92 -18.08 9.36 -10.61
CA GLN A 92 -17.06 8.77 -11.50
C GLN A 92 -16.53 7.45 -10.94
N MET A 93 -16.29 7.37 -9.63
CA MET A 93 -15.88 6.14 -8.96
C MET A 93 -16.96 5.05 -9.08
N GLN A 94 -18.26 5.43 -8.94
CA GLN A 94 -19.36 4.48 -9.09
C GLN A 94 -19.44 3.93 -10.53
N LEU A 95 -19.25 4.79 -11.53
CA LEU A 95 -19.20 4.34 -12.93
C LEU A 95 -18.07 3.33 -13.16
N ALA A 96 -16.89 3.57 -12.61
CA ALA A 96 -15.76 2.64 -12.70
C ALA A 96 -16.05 1.29 -12.02
N VAL A 97 -16.73 1.32 -10.87
CA VAL A 97 -17.19 0.09 -10.19
C VAL A 97 -18.18 -0.66 -11.05
N ASP A 98 -19.20 0.03 -11.61
CA ASP A 98 -20.24 -0.58 -12.44
C ASP A 98 -19.61 -1.21 -13.71
N ASN A 99 -18.65 -0.56 -14.34
CA ASN A 99 -17.91 -1.06 -15.48
C ASN A 99 -17.12 -2.33 -15.12
N ALA A 100 -16.36 -2.30 -14.03
CA ALA A 100 -15.60 -3.47 -13.57
C ALA A 100 -16.53 -4.66 -13.25
N VAL A 101 -17.65 -4.41 -12.58
CA VAL A 101 -18.66 -5.43 -12.26
C VAL A 101 -19.35 -5.94 -13.54
N SER A 102 -19.60 -5.07 -14.53
CA SER A 102 -20.22 -5.50 -15.78
C SER A 102 -19.35 -6.49 -16.57
N VAL A 103 -18.02 -6.33 -16.48
CA VAL A 103 -17.05 -7.19 -17.20
C VAL A 103 -16.76 -8.48 -16.43
N TYR A 104 -16.53 -8.40 -15.13
CA TYR A 104 -16.05 -9.53 -14.32
C TYR A 104 -17.14 -10.19 -13.48
N GLY A 105 -18.32 -9.59 -13.37
CA GLY A 105 -19.36 -10.03 -12.44
C GLY A 105 -18.99 -9.79 -10.99
N GLY A 106 -19.82 -10.26 -10.06
CA GLY A 106 -19.53 -10.20 -8.62
C GLY A 106 -19.70 -8.82 -8.01
N SER A 107 -18.74 -8.34 -7.21
CA SER A 107 -18.77 -7.01 -6.59
C SER A 107 -17.39 -6.37 -6.54
N ALA A 108 -17.38 -5.04 -6.53
CA ALA A 108 -16.18 -4.24 -6.30
C ALA A 108 -16.51 -3.02 -5.43
N GLY A 109 -15.49 -2.50 -4.75
CA GLY A 109 -15.59 -1.27 -4.00
C GLY A 109 -14.27 -0.51 -4.00
N ILE A 110 -14.37 0.81 -3.95
CA ILE A 110 -13.24 1.73 -3.87
C ILE A 110 -13.55 2.86 -2.90
N ALA A 111 -12.56 3.24 -2.12
CA ALA A 111 -12.61 4.38 -1.22
C ALA A 111 -11.38 5.26 -1.41
N LEU A 112 -11.57 6.57 -1.39
CA LEU A 112 -10.53 7.62 -1.28
C LEU A 112 -10.72 8.32 0.06
N SER A 113 -9.64 8.69 0.75
CA SER A 113 -9.74 9.40 2.02
C SER A 113 -8.63 10.43 2.19
N ASP A 114 -8.96 11.54 2.87
CA ASP A 114 -8.00 12.55 3.33
C ASP A 114 -7.53 12.32 4.78
N GLY A 115 -8.05 11.27 5.44
CA GLY A 115 -7.82 10.93 6.85
C GLY A 115 -8.98 11.31 7.77
N TYR A 116 -9.85 12.23 7.35
CA TYR A 116 -11.04 12.67 8.11
C TYR A 116 -12.34 12.21 7.45
N THR A 117 -12.42 12.41 6.15
CA THR A 117 -13.57 12.03 5.32
C THR A 117 -13.17 11.00 4.28
N SER A 118 -14.16 10.26 3.78
CA SER A 118 -13.94 9.29 2.71
C SER A 118 -15.03 9.45 1.65
N VAL A 119 -14.60 9.42 0.37
CA VAL A 119 -15.49 9.27 -0.78
C VAL A 119 -15.46 7.81 -1.18
N THR A 120 -16.62 7.18 -1.32
CA THR A 120 -16.74 5.73 -1.54
C THR A 120 -17.66 5.42 -2.69
N ALA A 121 -17.40 4.30 -3.36
CA ALA A 121 -18.31 3.74 -4.37
C ALA A 121 -18.28 2.20 -4.31
N GLY A 122 -19.42 1.59 -4.64
CA GLY A 122 -19.58 0.14 -4.67
C GLY A 122 -19.68 -0.51 -3.30
N ASP A 123 -19.14 -1.72 -3.19
CA ASP A 123 -19.28 -2.59 -2.01
C ASP A 123 -18.30 -2.20 -0.89
N MET A 124 -18.84 -1.62 0.18
CA MET A 124 -18.09 -1.25 1.39
C MET A 124 -18.26 -2.25 2.54
N THR A 125 -18.85 -3.41 2.29
CA THR A 125 -19.00 -4.45 3.30
C THR A 125 -17.63 -4.84 3.87
N PRO A 126 -17.47 -4.96 5.20
CA PRO A 126 -16.24 -5.49 5.78
C PRO A 126 -16.04 -6.95 5.36
N TYR A 127 -14.86 -7.25 4.82
CA TYR A 127 -14.40 -8.59 4.48
C TYR A 127 -13.07 -8.88 5.15
N ALA A 128 -12.64 -10.15 5.12
CA ALA A 128 -11.35 -10.56 5.65
C ALA A 128 -10.21 -9.68 5.12
N SER A 129 -9.39 -9.18 6.02
CA SER A 129 -8.29 -8.26 5.71
C SER A 129 -7.15 -8.92 4.93
N TRP A 130 -7.02 -10.24 5.07
CA TRP A 130 -5.91 -11.02 4.54
C TRP A 130 -4.56 -10.38 4.95
N SER A 131 -3.58 -10.37 4.05
CA SER A 131 -2.26 -9.79 4.34
C SER A 131 -2.25 -8.26 4.50
N THR A 132 -3.35 -7.54 4.26
CA THR A 132 -3.38 -6.09 4.49
C THR A 132 -3.25 -5.72 5.97
N ILE A 133 -3.71 -6.58 6.90
CA ILE A 133 -3.58 -6.37 8.35
C ILE A 133 -2.12 -6.45 8.84
N THR A 134 -1.23 -7.00 8.03
CA THR A 134 0.19 -7.07 8.37
C THR A 134 0.82 -5.68 8.52
N VAL A 135 0.27 -4.64 7.89
CA VAL A 135 0.78 -3.28 8.01
C VAL A 135 0.72 -2.76 9.45
N PRO A 136 -0.43 -2.69 10.13
CA PRO A 136 -0.46 -2.27 11.54
C PRO A 136 0.26 -3.26 12.47
N ILE A 137 0.26 -4.58 12.18
CA ILE A 137 1.04 -5.57 12.94
C ILE A 137 2.55 -5.25 12.85
N ALA A 138 3.06 -4.95 11.65
CA ALA A 138 4.46 -4.63 11.42
C ALA A 138 4.89 -3.34 12.16
N ILE A 139 4.05 -2.31 12.19
CA ILE A 139 4.30 -1.10 12.98
C ILE A 139 4.41 -1.46 14.46
N ALA A 140 3.45 -2.20 14.99
CA ALA A 140 3.45 -2.64 16.38
C ALA A 140 4.69 -3.47 16.72
N ALA A 141 5.05 -4.43 15.87
CA ALA A 141 6.19 -5.31 16.06
C ALA A 141 7.54 -4.56 16.07
N LEU A 142 7.74 -3.61 15.13
CA LEU A 142 8.97 -2.79 15.12
C LEU A 142 9.07 -1.84 16.30
N ARG A 143 7.97 -1.33 16.84
CA ARG A 143 7.95 -0.52 18.06
C ARG A 143 8.36 -1.34 19.28
N ASN A 144 7.91 -2.61 19.32
CA ASN A 144 8.23 -3.54 20.39
C ASN A 144 9.69 -4.04 20.29
N ASP A 145 10.13 -4.39 19.10
CA ASP A 145 11.45 -4.95 18.83
C ASP A 145 11.96 -4.52 17.43
N PRO A 146 12.89 -3.53 17.37
CA PRO A 146 13.46 -3.08 16.09
C PRO A 146 14.23 -4.15 15.32
N SER A 147 14.62 -5.28 15.95
CA SER A 147 15.30 -6.39 15.27
C SER A 147 14.36 -7.14 14.29
N GLN A 148 13.05 -6.91 14.34
CA GLN A 148 12.03 -7.51 13.46
C GLN A 148 12.07 -6.98 12.02
N LEU A 149 12.94 -6.02 11.68
CA LEU A 149 12.96 -5.36 10.36
C LEU A 149 13.02 -6.34 9.18
N ALA A 150 13.78 -7.44 9.31
CA ALA A 150 13.86 -8.46 8.26
C ALA A 150 12.51 -9.18 8.05
N ASN A 151 11.79 -9.48 9.13
CA ASN A 151 10.45 -10.06 9.06
C ASN A 151 9.43 -9.07 8.49
N VAL A 152 9.55 -7.77 8.84
CA VAL A 152 8.73 -6.71 8.22
C VAL A 152 8.95 -6.67 6.72
N THR A 153 10.20 -6.67 6.26
CA THR A 153 10.52 -6.68 4.83
C THR A 153 9.89 -7.88 4.13
N ALA A 154 10.05 -9.09 4.66
CA ALA A 154 9.46 -10.29 4.07
C ALA A 154 7.92 -10.25 4.07
N ALA A 155 7.31 -9.88 5.19
CA ALA A 155 5.85 -9.84 5.32
C ALA A 155 5.18 -8.75 4.47
N ILE A 156 5.84 -7.60 4.28
CA ILE A 156 5.28 -6.49 3.49
C ILE A 156 5.58 -6.68 2.01
N GLN A 157 6.84 -6.86 1.61
CA GLN A 157 7.23 -6.91 0.20
C GLN A 157 6.76 -8.17 -0.50
N TRP A 158 6.89 -9.34 0.15
CA TRP A 158 6.55 -10.64 -0.44
C TRP A 158 5.26 -11.26 0.09
N SER A 159 4.58 -10.61 1.05
CA SER A 159 3.42 -11.21 1.74
C SER A 159 3.74 -12.58 2.36
N ASP A 160 4.95 -12.74 2.90
CA ASP A 160 5.39 -13.97 3.53
C ASP A 160 4.59 -14.24 4.82
N ASN A 161 3.85 -15.35 4.81
CA ASN A 161 2.99 -15.71 5.92
C ASN A 161 3.78 -16.09 7.18
N ALA A 162 4.94 -16.75 7.04
CA ALA A 162 5.74 -17.15 8.20
C ALA A 162 6.36 -15.92 8.88
N ALA A 163 6.80 -14.94 8.10
CA ALA A 163 7.26 -13.66 8.62
C ALA A 163 6.13 -12.89 9.32
N ALA A 164 4.92 -12.87 8.74
CA ALA A 164 3.75 -12.23 9.36
C ALA A 164 3.36 -12.90 10.69
N GLU A 165 3.37 -14.24 10.76
CA GLU A 165 3.15 -14.98 12.00
C GLU A 165 4.24 -14.71 13.03
N THR A 166 5.50 -14.56 12.61
CA THR A 166 6.61 -14.18 13.50
C THR A 166 6.40 -12.79 14.09
N LEU A 167 6.01 -11.81 13.27
CA LEU A 167 5.68 -10.47 13.74
C LEU A 167 4.51 -10.49 14.73
N TRP A 168 3.44 -11.21 14.42
CA TRP A 168 2.30 -11.38 15.31
C TRP A 168 2.69 -12.02 16.64
N GLY A 169 3.44 -13.12 16.61
CA GLY A 169 3.91 -13.82 17.81
C GLY A 169 4.88 -12.99 18.66
N SER A 170 5.60 -12.02 18.08
CA SER A 170 6.48 -11.11 18.83
C SER A 170 5.72 -10.09 19.71
N LEU A 171 4.42 -9.94 19.49
CA LEU A 171 3.56 -9.02 20.24
C LEU A 171 2.94 -9.66 21.49
N GLY A 172 3.19 -10.95 21.75
CA GLY A 172 2.67 -11.67 22.91
C GLY A 172 1.61 -12.72 22.56
N ALA A 173 0.74 -13.01 23.53
CA ALA A 173 -0.41 -13.90 23.29
C ALA A 173 -1.37 -13.29 22.25
N PRO A 174 -2.20 -14.09 21.54
CA PRO A 174 -3.05 -13.57 20.48
C PRO A 174 -3.93 -12.38 20.89
N GLU A 175 -4.46 -12.38 22.10
CA GLU A 175 -5.28 -11.30 22.65
C GLU A 175 -4.45 -10.03 22.87
N GLU A 176 -3.20 -10.13 23.33
CA GLU A 176 -2.29 -9.02 23.52
C GLU A 176 -1.87 -8.43 22.16
N ALA A 177 -1.50 -9.31 21.22
CA ALA A 177 -1.17 -8.93 19.84
C ALA A 177 -2.35 -8.20 19.15
N GLY A 178 -3.58 -8.68 19.38
CA GLY A 178 -4.81 -8.03 18.92
C GLY A 178 -4.93 -6.61 19.44
N LEU A 179 -4.87 -6.43 20.76
CA LEU A 179 -5.00 -5.12 21.41
C LEU A 179 -3.93 -4.12 20.97
N VAL A 180 -2.67 -4.56 20.85
CA VAL A 180 -1.58 -3.68 20.40
C VAL A 180 -1.78 -3.27 18.94
N THR A 181 -2.24 -4.19 18.09
CA THR A 181 -2.57 -3.91 16.67
C THR A 181 -3.75 -2.95 16.56
N GLU A 182 -4.80 -3.14 17.37
CA GLU A 182 -5.95 -2.22 17.47
C GLU A 182 -5.52 -0.82 17.90
N GLY A 183 -4.53 -0.71 18.78
CA GLY A 183 -3.92 0.55 19.16
C GLY A 183 -3.32 1.29 17.96
N VAL A 184 -2.59 0.60 17.09
CA VAL A 184 -2.04 1.18 15.84
C VAL A 184 -3.15 1.57 14.86
N LEU A 185 -4.20 0.75 14.75
CA LEU A 185 -5.36 1.07 13.92
C LEU A 185 -6.08 2.33 14.42
N ALA A 186 -6.22 2.48 15.74
CA ALA A 186 -6.81 3.67 16.35
C ALA A 186 -5.98 4.94 16.11
N GLU A 187 -4.64 4.85 16.14
CA GLU A 187 -3.76 5.97 15.76
C GLU A 187 -3.98 6.38 14.29
N GLY A 188 -4.29 5.43 13.42
CA GLY A 188 -4.69 5.68 12.03
C GLY A 188 -6.14 6.12 11.84
N GLY A 189 -6.85 6.44 12.93
CA GLY A 189 -8.22 6.99 12.91
C GLY A 189 -9.31 5.96 12.67
N VAL A 190 -9.05 4.65 12.85
CA VAL A 190 -10.04 3.59 12.64
C VAL A 190 -10.13 2.66 13.86
N GLN A 191 -11.32 2.11 14.08
CA GLN A 191 -11.58 1.14 15.14
C GLN A 191 -12.04 -0.18 14.51
N VAL A 192 -11.11 -1.12 14.43
CA VAL A 192 -11.34 -2.43 13.82
C VAL A 192 -10.93 -3.50 14.82
N PRO A 193 -11.88 -4.28 15.35
CA PRO A 193 -11.55 -5.40 16.22
C PRO A 193 -10.70 -6.43 15.48
N VAL A 194 -9.51 -6.69 15.97
CA VAL A 194 -8.57 -7.63 15.34
C VAL A 194 -8.91 -9.06 15.76
N SER A 195 -9.01 -9.95 14.77
CA SER A 195 -9.32 -11.36 15.03
C SER A 195 -8.15 -12.07 15.69
N THR A 196 -8.37 -12.59 16.90
CA THR A 196 -7.36 -13.30 17.70
C THR A 196 -7.59 -14.82 17.69
N VAL A 197 -8.74 -15.26 17.18
CA VAL A 197 -9.13 -16.68 17.11
C VAL A 197 -9.18 -17.13 15.66
N VAL A 198 -8.58 -18.29 15.40
CA VAL A 198 -8.68 -18.94 14.08
C VAL A 198 -10.09 -19.48 13.92
N THR A 199 -10.89 -18.87 13.02
CA THR A 199 -12.24 -19.34 12.68
C THR A 199 -12.26 -20.23 11.45
N ARG A 200 -11.18 -20.19 10.64
CA ARG A 200 -10.99 -21.04 9.46
C ARG A 200 -9.60 -21.68 9.54
N GLU A 201 -9.57 -22.98 9.66
CA GLU A 201 -8.33 -23.75 9.71
C GLU A 201 -7.47 -23.52 8.46
N GLY A 202 -6.15 -23.43 8.64
CA GLY A 202 -5.18 -23.16 7.57
C GLY A 202 -4.94 -21.68 7.28
N PHE A 203 -5.63 -20.76 7.98
CA PHE A 203 -5.42 -19.30 7.86
C PHE A 203 -5.06 -18.69 9.21
N SER A 204 -4.26 -17.62 9.20
CA SER A 204 -3.96 -16.85 10.41
C SER A 204 -5.24 -16.26 11.03
N SER A 205 -5.27 -16.10 12.35
CA SER A 205 -6.38 -15.43 13.02
C SER A 205 -6.50 -13.97 12.55
N PHE A 206 -5.40 -13.23 12.58
CA PHE A 206 -5.36 -11.82 12.22
C PHE A 206 -5.77 -11.54 10.76
N GLY A 207 -5.43 -12.44 9.82
CA GLY A 207 -5.85 -12.30 8.42
C GLY A 207 -7.37 -12.40 8.20
N GLN A 208 -8.10 -12.96 9.18
CA GLN A 208 -9.56 -13.06 9.17
C GLN A 208 -10.26 -11.84 9.79
N THR A 209 -9.51 -10.81 10.19
CA THR A 209 -10.05 -9.53 10.65
C THR A 209 -10.95 -8.91 9.59
N MET A 210 -12.18 -8.58 9.97
CA MET A 210 -13.15 -7.94 9.08
C MET A 210 -12.86 -6.45 9.00
N TRP A 211 -12.47 -5.96 7.82
CA TRP A 211 -12.02 -4.58 7.64
C TRP A 211 -12.63 -3.96 6.37
N ALA A 212 -13.38 -2.87 6.50
CA ALA A 212 -13.99 -2.19 5.37
C ALA A 212 -12.95 -1.43 4.52
N ALA A 213 -13.17 -1.30 3.21
CA ALA A 213 -12.29 -0.54 2.33
C ALA A 213 -12.25 0.95 2.70
N SER A 214 -13.37 1.53 3.16
CA SER A 214 -13.43 2.91 3.66
C SER A 214 -12.49 3.15 4.84
N ASP A 215 -12.45 2.20 5.79
CA ASP A 215 -11.56 2.29 6.94
C ASP A 215 -10.10 2.07 6.53
N GLN A 216 -9.84 1.18 5.55
CA GLN A 216 -8.48 1.01 5.02
C GLN A 216 -7.96 2.27 4.32
N ALA A 217 -8.80 2.97 3.56
CA ALA A 217 -8.42 4.24 2.93
C ALA A 217 -8.13 5.32 3.98
N ARG A 218 -8.94 5.40 5.06
CA ARG A 218 -8.71 6.32 6.17
C ARG A 218 -7.41 6.01 6.91
N PHE A 219 -7.17 4.75 7.22
CA PHE A 219 -5.92 4.31 7.84
C PHE A 219 -4.71 4.65 6.97
N ALA A 220 -4.79 4.41 5.65
CA ALA A 220 -3.73 4.77 4.71
C ALA A 220 -3.43 6.27 4.72
N ALA A 221 -4.47 7.12 4.76
CA ALA A 221 -4.32 8.57 4.75
C ALA A 221 -3.59 9.11 5.99
N ASN A 222 -3.71 8.41 7.12
CA ASN A 222 -3.05 8.78 8.37
C ASN A 222 -1.73 8.04 8.59
N LEU A 223 -1.36 7.11 7.69
CA LEU A 223 -0.26 6.18 7.92
C LEU A 223 1.09 6.88 8.15
N ALA A 224 1.37 7.97 7.43
CA ALA A 224 2.63 8.71 7.58
C ALA A 224 2.71 9.49 8.90
N CYS A 225 1.57 9.79 9.57
CA CYS A 225 1.53 10.40 10.89
C CYS A 225 1.68 9.40 12.04
N ILE A 226 1.57 8.09 11.76
CA ILE A 226 1.70 7.05 12.80
C ILE A 226 3.19 6.89 13.16
N PRO A 227 3.61 7.13 14.41
CA PRO A 227 5.01 6.95 14.80
C PRO A 227 5.53 5.56 14.44
N GLY A 228 6.71 5.47 13.84
CA GLY A 228 7.34 4.19 13.45
C GLY A 228 6.80 3.57 12.16
N SER A 229 5.94 4.26 11.41
CA SER A 229 5.43 3.79 10.12
C SER A 229 6.41 3.94 8.95
N GLU A 230 7.44 4.80 9.08
CA GLU A 230 8.36 5.09 7.99
C GLU A 230 9.02 3.84 7.36
N PRO A 231 9.59 2.89 8.13
CA PRO A 231 10.16 1.66 7.54
C PRO A 231 9.10 0.81 6.82
N ILE A 232 7.85 0.85 7.28
CA ILE A 232 6.74 0.13 6.65
C ILE A 232 6.36 0.78 5.32
N LEU A 233 6.26 2.10 5.26
CA LEU A 233 6.01 2.86 4.03
C LEU A 233 7.12 2.64 3.00
N GLN A 234 8.39 2.58 3.43
CA GLN A 234 9.52 2.25 2.57
C GLN A 234 9.39 0.83 1.96
N ASN A 235 8.95 -0.15 2.75
CA ASN A 235 8.69 -1.50 2.27
C ASN A 235 7.45 -1.57 1.36
N MET A 236 6.39 -0.80 1.65
CA MET A 236 5.20 -0.69 0.80
C MET A 236 5.49 -0.08 -0.58
N ALA A 237 6.58 0.70 -0.73
CA ALA A 237 7.08 1.19 -2.01
C ALA A 237 7.86 0.14 -2.83
N GLN A 238 8.14 -1.04 -2.25
CA GLN A 238 9.01 -2.06 -2.83
C GLN A 238 8.31 -3.42 -2.90
N ILE A 239 7.03 -3.42 -3.17
CA ILE A 239 6.24 -4.66 -3.30
C ILE A 239 6.75 -5.49 -4.48
N GLU A 240 6.82 -6.80 -4.27
CA GLU A 240 7.19 -7.79 -5.30
C GLU A 240 6.38 -7.58 -6.58
N PRO A 241 7.03 -7.51 -7.78
CA PRO A 241 6.35 -7.15 -9.04
C PRO A 241 5.14 -8.02 -9.37
N SER A 242 5.13 -9.30 -9.02
CA SER A 242 3.97 -10.18 -9.25
C SER A 242 2.73 -9.80 -8.43
N GLN A 243 2.89 -8.95 -7.40
CA GLN A 243 1.82 -8.44 -6.55
C GLN A 243 1.47 -6.97 -6.86
N SER A 244 2.16 -6.35 -7.84
CA SER A 244 2.00 -4.93 -8.21
C SER A 244 0.86 -4.72 -9.22
N TRP A 245 -0.29 -5.39 -9.01
CA TRP A 245 -1.55 -5.12 -9.72
C TRP A 245 -2.34 -4.00 -9.05
N GLY A 246 -3.44 -3.56 -9.65
CA GLY A 246 -4.33 -2.55 -9.08
C GLY A 246 -3.59 -1.26 -8.68
N ILE A 247 -3.57 -0.94 -7.39
CA ILE A 247 -2.90 0.25 -6.82
C ILE A 247 -1.41 0.28 -7.21
N GLY A 248 -0.77 -0.88 -7.35
CA GLY A 248 0.64 -0.95 -7.74
C GLY A 248 0.95 -0.37 -9.12
N GLY A 249 -0.05 -0.17 -9.98
CA GLY A 249 0.08 0.52 -11.26
C GLY A 249 0.06 2.04 -11.19
N LEU A 250 -0.21 2.63 -10.02
CA LEU A 250 -0.26 4.07 -9.84
C LEU A 250 1.15 4.68 -9.62
N PRO A 251 1.32 5.98 -9.93
CA PRO A 251 2.59 6.66 -9.70
C PRO A 251 3.02 6.62 -8.23
N GLN A 252 4.28 6.28 -7.99
CA GLN A 252 4.90 6.25 -6.65
C GLN A 252 4.04 5.53 -5.61
N ALA A 253 3.43 4.42 -5.99
CA ALA A 253 2.54 3.66 -5.13
C ALA A 253 3.28 3.08 -3.91
N GLN A 254 2.71 3.28 -2.74
CA GLN A 254 3.08 2.65 -1.48
C GLN A 254 1.85 1.89 -0.99
N PHE A 255 1.83 0.58 -1.14
CA PHE A 255 0.59 -0.17 -0.91
C PHE A 255 0.85 -1.55 -0.30
N LYS A 256 -0.22 -2.17 0.20
CA LYS A 256 -0.21 -3.57 0.62
C LYS A 256 -1.41 -4.29 0.05
N GLY A 257 -1.17 -5.43 -0.57
CA GLY A 257 -2.19 -6.35 -1.03
C GLY A 257 -2.54 -7.42 0.01
N GLY A 258 -3.74 -7.96 -0.16
CA GLY A 258 -4.22 -9.14 0.55
C GLY A 258 -5.26 -9.87 -0.29
N TRP A 259 -5.21 -11.19 -0.28
CA TRP A 259 -6.15 -12.03 -1.05
C TRP A 259 -6.30 -13.40 -0.40
N GLY A 260 -7.42 -14.03 -0.67
CA GLY A 260 -7.67 -15.37 -0.19
C GLY A 260 -9.07 -15.86 -0.57
N PRO A 261 -9.34 -17.16 -0.35
CA PRO A 261 -10.65 -17.73 -0.64
C PRO A 261 -11.65 -17.36 0.45
N GLU A 262 -12.82 -16.94 0.06
CA GLU A 262 -13.99 -16.79 0.90
C GLU A 262 -14.49 -18.20 1.38
N PRO A 263 -15.43 -18.28 2.34
CA PRO A 263 -15.94 -19.59 2.80
C PRO A 263 -16.53 -20.49 1.69
N ASN A 264 -17.02 -19.90 0.62
CA ASN A 264 -17.54 -20.63 -0.55
C ASN A 264 -16.44 -21.03 -1.56
N GLY A 265 -15.16 -20.74 -1.29
CA GLY A 265 -14.01 -21.01 -2.14
C GLY A 265 -13.70 -19.94 -3.21
N SER A 266 -14.58 -18.94 -3.39
CA SER A 266 -14.32 -17.83 -4.32
C SER A 266 -13.28 -16.89 -3.75
N TYR A 267 -12.31 -16.47 -4.57
CA TYR A 267 -11.28 -15.52 -4.14
C TYR A 267 -11.80 -14.08 -4.11
N SER A 268 -11.42 -13.38 -3.07
CA SER A 268 -11.43 -11.93 -2.99
C SER A 268 -10.00 -11.40 -2.98
N ALA A 269 -9.81 -10.20 -3.51
CA ALA A 269 -8.56 -9.48 -3.46
C ALA A 269 -8.80 -8.02 -3.07
N ARG A 270 -7.85 -7.46 -2.34
CA ARG A 270 -7.94 -6.09 -1.83
C ARG A 270 -6.56 -5.47 -1.75
N GLN A 271 -6.52 -4.16 -1.81
CA GLN A 271 -5.31 -3.37 -1.59
C GLN A 271 -5.69 -2.07 -0.90
N PHE A 272 -4.78 -1.53 -0.11
CA PHE A 272 -4.83 -0.15 0.34
C PHE A 272 -3.44 0.48 0.32
N GLY A 273 -3.39 1.79 0.25
CA GLY A 273 -2.13 2.50 0.26
C GLY A 273 -2.23 3.94 -0.21
N LEU A 274 -1.10 4.44 -0.62
CA LEU A 274 -0.88 5.81 -1.07
C LEU A 274 -0.41 5.82 -2.52
N THR A 275 -0.75 6.87 -3.23
CA THR A 275 -0.11 7.27 -4.49
C THR A 275 0.24 8.74 -4.42
N THR A 276 1.35 9.13 -5.02
CA THR A 276 1.76 10.54 -5.06
C THR A 276 1.56 11.11 -6.45
N ASP A 277 0.82 12.21 -6.54
CA ASP A 277 0.65 12.95 -7.79
C ASP A 277 2.00 13.56 -8.21
N PRO A 278 2.58 13.15 -9.34
CA PRO A 278 3.90 13.64 -9.77
C PRO A 278 3.90 15.13 -10.13
N ALA A 279 2.74 15.72 -10.43
CA ALA A 279 2.64 17.13 -10.77
C ALA A 279 2.65 18.03 -9.54
N THR A 280 2.07 17.59 -8.44
CA THR A 280 1.89 18.39 -7.22
C THR A 280 2.72 17.91 -6.04
N GLY A 281 3.23 16.67 -6.08
CA GLY A 281 3.90 16.01 -4.97
C GLY A 281 2.95 15.63 -3.80
N GLN A 282 1.65 15.78 -4.00
CA GLN A 282 0.66 15.50 -2.96
C GLN A 282 0.26 14.02 -2.97
N SER A 283 0.18 13.44 -1.79
CA SER A 283 -0.27 12.06 -1.61
C SER A 283 -1.79 11.96 -1.58
N ARG A 284 -2.29 10.85 -2.10
CA ARG A 284 -3.70 10.44 -2.07
C ARG A 284 -3.79 9.04 -1.49
N ALA A 285 -4.70 8.83 -0.57
CA ALA A 285 -4.94 7.53 0.04
C ALA A 285 -6.16 6.87 -0.56
N LEU A 286 -6.03 5.56 -0.82
CA LEU A 286 -7.10 4.78 -1.39
C LEU A 286 -7.08 3.33 -0.92
N ALA A 287 -8.24 2.70 -1.03
CA ALA A 287 -8.38 1.26 -0.86
C ALA A 287 -9.37 0.70 -1.88
N ILE A 288 -9.12 -0.52 -2.33
CA ILE A 288 -10.00 -1.27 -3.21
C ILE A 288 -10.28 -2.65 -2.66
N ILE A 289 -11.44 -3.17 -2.99
CA ILE A 289 -11.80 -4.57 -2.84
C ILE A 289 -12.48 -5.06 -4.11
N VAL A 290 -12.14 -6.25 -4.57
CA VAL A 290 -12.72 -6.87 -5.76
C VAL A 290 -13.05 -8.34 -5.48
N ARG A 291 -14.20 -8.79 -5.97
CA ARG A 291 -14.74 -10.14 -5.79
C ARG A 291 -15.39 -10.57 -7.10
N PRO A 292 -14.60 -11.05 -8.08
CA PRO A 292 -15.13 -11.41 -9.39
C PRO A 292 -16.13 -12.55 -9.32
N GLY A 293 -17.12 -12.55 -10.20
CA GLY A 293 -18.15 -13.59 -10.26
C GLY A 293 -17.60 -14.98 -10.57
N SER A 294 -16.47 -15.09 -11.24
CA SER A 294 -15.76 -16.35 -11.49
C SER A 294 -15.16 -16.96 -10.23
N GLY A 295 -14.88 -16.13 -9.22
CA GLY A 295 -14.23 -16.54 -7.97
C GLY A 295 -12.76 -16.95 -8.11
N ASN A 296 -12.10 -16.67 -9.24
CA ASN A 296 -10.66 -16.97 -9.38
C ASN A 296 -9.78 -15.74 -9.11
N PHE A 297 -8.55 -15.98 -8.66
CA PHE A 297 -7.63 -14.91 -8.26
C PHE A 297 -7.12 -14.09 -9.46
N ASN A 298 -6.92 -14.71 -10.62
CA ASN A 298 -6.47 -13.98 -11.82
C ASN A 298 -7.50 -12.92 -12.25
N ASP A 299 -8.78 -13.28 -12.25
CA ASP A 299 -9.85 -12.33 -12.58
C ASP A 299 -9.97 -11.24 -11.50
N ALA A 300 -9.68 -11.53 -10.23
CA ALA A 300 -9.61 -10.51 -9.19
C ALA A 300 -8.49 -9.50 -9.46
N GLN A 301 -7.31 -9.94 -9.88
CA GLN A 301 -6.22 -9.05 -10.28
C GLN A 301 -6.60 -8.21 -11.51
N MET A 302 -7.21 -8.82 -12.53
CA MET A 302 -7.65 -8.11 -13.74
C MET A 302 -8.76 -7.10 -13.42
N MET A 303 -9.71 -7.46 -12.58
CA MET A 303 -10.79 -6.56 -12.11
C MET A 303 -10.23 -5.36 -11.34
N ALA A 304 -9.23 -5.58 -10.47
CA ALA A 304 -8.54 -4.51 -9.74
C ALA A 304 -7.78 -3.58 -10.69
N ASN A 305 -7.10 -4.12 -11.71
CA ASN A 305 -6.42 -3.32 -12.73
C ASN A 305 -7.40 -2.46 -13.52
N ALA A 306 -8.53 -3.04 -13.95
CA ALA A 306 -9.59 -2.32 -14.67
C ALA A 306 -10.15 -1.18 -13.83
N LEU A 307 -10.53 -1.46 -12.57
CA LEU A 307 -11.06 -0.45 -11.65
C LEU A 307 -10.08 0.72 -11.46
N ILE A 308 -8.81 0.44 -11.17
CA ILE A 308 -7.80 1.49 -10.97
C ILE A 308 -7.53 2.27 -12.25
N SER A 309 -7.49 1.62 -13.41
CA SER A 309 -7.29 2.30 -14.70
C SER A 309 -8.38 3.36 -14.97
N GLU A 310 -9.63 3.06 -14.64
CA GLU A 310 -10.75 3.99 -14.87
C GLU A 310 -10.77 5.17 -13.88
N VAL A 311 -10.32 4.95 -12.62
CA VAL A 311 -10.30 6.02 -11.61
C VAL A 311 -8.98 6.79 -11.58
N GLN A 312 -7.99 6.44 -12.38
CA GLN A 312 -6.66 7.05 -12.35
C GLN A 312 -6.70 8.58 -12.52
N SER A 313 -7.61 9.10 -13.35
CA SER A 313 -7.80 10.54 -13.55
C SER A 313 -8.64 11.21 -12.45
N VAL A 314 -9.36 10.42 -11.66
CA VAL A 314 -10.22 10.90 -10.56
C VAL A 314 -9.42 11.07 -9.27
N ILE A 315 -8.47 10.16 -9.01
CA ILE A 315 -7.66 10.14 -7.78
C ILE A 315 -7.00 11.49 -7.48
N PRO A 316 -6.35 12.20 -8.44
CA PRO A 316 -5.75 13.51 -8.17
C PRO A 316 -6.73 14.60 -7.80
N GLN A 317 -8.02 14.43 -8.14
CA GLN A 317 -9.08 15.38 -7.83
C GLN A 317 -9.58 15.27 -6.38
N SER A 318 -9.32 14.15 -5.72
CA SER A 318 -9.66 13.98 -4.30
C SER A 318 -8.77 14.85 -3.41
N PRO A 319 -9.24 15.23 -2.20
CA PRO A 319 -8.39 15.93 -1.24
C PRO A 319 -7.11 15.14 -0.94
N PRO A 320 -5.95 15.82 -0.81
CA PRO A 320 -4.71 15.18 -0.41
C PRO A 320 -4.78 14.70 1.05
N THR A 321 -3.93 13.75 1.39
CA THR A 321 -3.73 13.35 2.78
C THR A 321 -3.13 14.50 3.59
N SER A 322 -3.49 14.56 4.88
CA SER A 322 -2.96 15.57 5.80
C SER A 322 -1.56 15.23 6.32
N CYS A 323 -1.18 13.97 6.16
CA CYS A 323 0.12 13.42 6.53
C CYS A 323 0.89 13.04 5.25
#